data_d9bcdd7b49d08aa77dd408510ae32bbf
#
_entry.id   d9bcdd7b49d08aa77dd408510ae32bbf
#
_cell.length_a   1.000
_cell.length_b   1.000
_cell.length_c   1.000
_cell.angle_alpha   90.00
_cell.angle_beta   90.00
_cell.angle_gamma   90.00
#
_symmetry.space_group_name_H-M   'P 1'
#
loop_
_entity.id
_entity.type
_entity.pdbx_description
1 polymer ?
#
loop_
_entity_poly.entity_id
_entity_poly.type
_entity_poly.pdbx_seq_one_letter_code
_entity_poly.pdbx_strand_id
1 'polypeptide(L)'
;MRLLYTHPAHWSNELITTIAECPKVARYVDIPLQHIHENMLERMRRETSPQYIRDLLRKIRAGIPGIVLRTTFIVGFPGETDACFQTLLEFVRETKFERLGVFTYSQEEGTRAGRMAGQISGRMEMISGTPSAPPPPMPRAST
;
A
#
# COMPACT_ATOMS: atom_id res chain seq x y z
N MET A 1 0.78 -16.53 17.03
CA MET A 1 1.72 -15.45 16.67
C MET A 1 1.29 -14.83 15.35
N ARG A 2 1.29 -13.53 15.27
CA ARG A 2 0.99 -12.79 14.03
C ARG A 2 2.27 -12.14 13.53
N LEU A 3 2.48 -12.17 12.22
CA LEU A 3 3.58 -11.45 11.58
C LEU A 3 3.12 -10.04 11.21
N LEU A 4 3.76 -9.04 11.79
CA LEU A 4 3.46 -7.63 11.55
C LEU A 4 4.65 -6.94 10.89
N TYR A 5 4.37 -5.98 10.02
CA TYR A 5 5.37 -5.12 9.38
C TYR A 5 6.46 -5.88 8.62
N THR A 6 6.08 -6.94 7.90
CA THR A 6 7.03 -7.66 7.07
C THR A 6 7.35 -6.88 5.79
N HIS A 7 8.62 -6.85 5.41
CA HIS A 7 9.02 -6.20 4.16
C HIS A 7 8.92 -7.18 2.98
N PRO A 8 8.34 -6.77 1.84
CA PRO A 8 8.17 -7.68 0.70
C PRO A 8 9.44 -8.34 0.22
N ALA A 9 10.58 -7.63 0.25
CA ALA A 9 11.86 -8.14 -0.21
C ALA A 9 12.43 -9.27 0.66
N HIS A 10 11.94 -9.43 1.88
CA HIS A 10 12.46 -10.42 2.83
C HIS A 10 11.69 -11.74 2.84
N TRP A 11 10.71 -11.89 1.96
CA TRP A 11 9.94 -13.12 1.87
C TRP A 11 10.68 -14.19 1.07
N SER A 12 10.63 -15.42 1.57
CA SER A 12 11.21 -16.59 0.91
C SER A 12 10.16 -17.71 0.82
N ASN A 13 10.42 -18.68 -0.06
CA ASN A 13 9.57 -19.87 -0.15
C ASN A 13 9.55 -20.65 1.17
N GLU A 14 10.69 -20.69 1.87
CA GLU A 14 10.80 -21.34 3.18
C GLU A 14 9.92 -20.68 4.23
N LEU A 15 9.85 -19.35 4.25
CA LEU A 15 8.98 -18.62 5.17
C LEU A 15 7.50 -18.94 4.90
N ILE A 16 7.11 -18.96 3.63
CA ILE A 16 5.73 -19.31 3.25
C ILE A 16 5.38 -20.73 3.73
N THR A 17 6.25 -21.70 3.47
CA THR A 17 6.06 -23.08 3.90
C THR A 17 5.98 -23.17 5.43
N THR A 18 6.86 -22.48 6.14
CA THR A 18 6.87 -22.46 7.60
C THR A 18 5.57 -21.93 8.18
N ILE A 19 5.05 -20.85 7.64
CA ILE A 19 3.77 -20.27 8.09
C ILE A 19 2.62 -21.23 7.82
N ALA A 20 2.61 -21.88 6.65
CA ALA A 20 1.57 -22.82 6.26
C ALA A 20 1.52 -24.04 7.17
N GLU A 21 2.69 -24.54 7.59
CA GLU A 21 2.83 -25.77 8.36
C GLU A 21 2.81 -25.58 9.89
N CYS A 22 3.11 -24.36 10.36
CA CYS A 22 3.20 -24.10 11.79
C CYS A 22 1.84 -23.68 12.37
N PRO A 23 1.21 -24.51 13.22
CA PRO A 23 -0.10 -24.19 13.79
C PRO A 23 -0.06 -23.04 14.80
N LYS A 24 1.11 -22.67 15.29
CA LYS A 24 1.29 -21.56 16.23
C LYS A 24 1.34 -20.19 15.56
N VAL A 25 1.50 -20.15 14.24
CA VAL A 25 1.51 -18.91 13.47
C VAL A 25 0.13 -18.67 12.90
N ALA A 26 -0.46 -17.52 13.21
CA ALA A 26 -1.75 -17.15 12.66
C ALA A 26 -1.63 -16.94 11.14
N ARG A 27 -2.67 -17.33 10.41
CA ARG A 27 -2.75 -17.10 8.96
C ARG A 27 -3.13 -15.66 8.67
N TYR A 28 -2.30 -14.75 9.13
CA TYR A 28 -2.47 -13.32 9.03
C TYR A 28 -1.10 -12.69 8.82
N VAL A 29 -0.96 -11.92 7.75
CA VAL A 29 0.29 -11.26 7.41
C VAL A 29 0.03 -9.80 7.09
N ASP A 30 0.84 -8.93 7.68
CA ASP A 30 0.85 -7.51 7.38
C ASP A 30 2.10 -7.18 6.55
N ILE A 31 1.87 -6.82 5.29
CA ILE A 31 2.93 -6.45 4.35
C ILE A 31 2.67 -5.03 3.86
N PRO A 32 3.23 -3.99 4.50
CA PRO A 32 3.08 -2.63 4.02
C PRO A 32 3.74 -2.44 2.66
N LEU A 33 2.95 -2.37 1.60
CA LEU A 33 3.46 -2.24 0.24
C LEU A 33 3.73 -0.79 -0.15
N GLN A 34 2.98 0.13 0.40
CA GLN A 34 3.01 1.57 0.19
C GLN A 34 2.56 2.03 -1.19
N HIS A 35 2.90 1.36 -2.26
CA HIS A 35 2.42 1.59 -3.62
C HIS A 35 2.64 0.36 -4.49
N ILE A 36 2.20 0.42 -5.75
CA ILE A 36 2.40 -0.65 -6.74
C ILE A 36 2.99 -0.12 -8.05
N HIS A 37 2.88 1.17 -8.33
CA HIS A 37 3.42 1.74 -9.56
C HIS A 37 4.94 1.88 -9.46
N GLU A 38 5.65 1.47 -10.53
CA GLU A 38 7.12 1.45 -10.55
C GLU A 38 7.75 2.78 -10.18
N ASN A 39 7.27 3.88 -10.78
CA ASN A 39 7.81 5.21 -10.50
C ASN A 39 7.61 5.63 -9.05
N MET A 40 6.48 5.25 -8.45
CA MET A 40 6.19 5.58 -7.06
C MET A 40 7.04 4.74 -6.10
N LEU A 41 7.23 3.47 -6.39
CA LEU A 41 8.09 2.60 -5.59
C LEU A 41 9.54 3.11 -5.60
N GLU A 42 10.02 3.56 -6.76
CA GLU A 42 11.36 4.15 -6.88
C GLU A 42 11.48 5.45 -6.08
N ARG A 43 10.49 6.34 -6.19
CA ARG A 43 10.46 7.60 -5.44
C ARG A 43 10.41 7.38 -3.93
N MET A 44 9.71 6.35 -3.49
CA MET A 44 9.63 5.94 -2.08
C MET A 44 10.83 5.11 -1.63
N ARG A 45 11.79 4.87 -2.50
CA ARG A 45 12.98 4.03 -2.26
C ARG A 45 12.63 2.61 -1.81
N ARG A 46 11.60 2.04 -2.43
CA ARG A 46 11.27 0.63 -2.25
C ARG A 46 12.09 -0.20 -3.24
N GLU A 47 12.67 -1.28 -2.75
CA GLU A 47 13.59 -2.12 -3.53
C GLU A 47 12.89 -3.16 -4.41
N THR A 48 11.58 -3.21 -4.36
CA THR A 48 10.79 -4.23 -5.05
C THR A 48 10.09 -3.66 -6.29
N SER A 49 10.03 -4.47 -7.35
CA SER A 49 9.28 -4.11 -8.56
C SER A 49 7.79 -4.45 -8.42
N PRO A 50 6.90 -3.84 -9.21
CA PRO A 50 5.49 -4.21 -9.23
C PRO A 50 5.27 -5.69 -9.53
N GLN A 51 6.00 -6.25 -10.47
CA GLN A 51 5.87 -7.66 -10.83
C GLN A 51 6.29 -8.58 -9.68
N TYR A 52 7.38 -8.25 -9.00
CA TYR A 52 7.83 -8.99 -7.84
C TYR A 52 6.75 -9.03 -6.74
N ILE A 53 6.13 -7.89 -6.46
CA ILE A 53 5.06 -7.78 -5.48
C ILE A 53 3.86 -8.65 -5.86
N ARG A 54 3.43 -8.57 -7.12
CA ARG A 54 2.31 -9.38 -7.64
C ARG A 54 2.59 -10.88 -7.52
N ASP A 55 3.77 -11.30 -7.91
CA ASP A 55 4.19 -12.70 -7.82
C ASP A 55 4.28 -13.17 -6.37
N LEU A 56 4.81 -12.34 -5.48
CA LEU A 56 4.90 -12.65 -4.06
C LEU A 56 3.51 -12.88 -3.43
N LEU A 57 2.58 -11.98 -3.67
CA LEU A 57 1.22 -12.11 -3.14
C LEU A 57 0.53 -13.36 -3.66
N ARG A 58 0.74 -13.69 -4.92
CA ARG A 58 0.21 -14.91 -5.53
C ARG A 58 0.79 -16.16 -4.87
N LYS A 59 2.10 -16.18 -4.63
CA LYS A 59 2.78 -17.28 -3.93
C LYS A 59 2.30 -17.45 -2.49
N ILE A 60 2.11 -16.35 -1.78
CA ILE A 60 1.63 -16.38 -0.41
C ILE A 60 0.22 -16.98 -0.35
N ARG A 61 -0.69 -16.54 -1.21
CA ARG A 61 -2.06 -17.06 -1.25
C ARG A 61 -2.13 -18.51 -1.69
N ALA A 62 -1.29 -18.92 -2.64
CA ALA A 62 -1.22 -20.31 -3.08
C ALA A 62 -0.62 -21.22 -2.01
N GLY A 63 0.42 -20.75 -1.31
CA GLY A 63 1.14 -21.55 -0.32
C GLY A 63 0.48 -21.59 1.05
N ILE A 64 -0.34 -20.61 1.40
CA ILE A 64 -1.00 -20.54 2.71
C ILE A 64 -2.50 -20.33 2.50
N PRO A 65 -3.28 -21.42 2.33
CA PRO A 65 -4.72 -21.33 2.14
C PRO A 65 -5.41 -20.61 3.30
N GLY A 66 -6.33 -19.71 3.00
CA GLY A 66 -7.08 -18.97 4.01
C GLY A 66 -6.33 -17.83 4.67
N ILE A 67 -5.16 -17.46 4.16
CA ILE A 67 -4.39 -16.35 4.74
C ILE A 67 -5.13 -15.02 4.59
N VAL A 68 -5.07 -14.24 5.67
CA VAL A 68 -5.55 -12.85 5.67
C VAL A 68 -4.37 -11.93 5.36
N LEU A 69 -4.47 -11.20 4.27
CA LEU A 69 -3.47 -10.23 3.86
C LEU A 69 -3.91 -8.83 4.26
N ARG A 70 -3.07 -8.20 5.05
CA ARG A 70 -3.19 -6.78 5.36
C ARG A 70 -2.08 -6.01 4.68
N THR A 71 -2.42 -4.88 4.10
CA THR A 71 -1.44 -3.98 3.51
C THR A 71 -1.76 -2.52 3.84
N THR A 72 -0.79 -1.67 3.59
CA THR A 72 -0.93 -0.22 3.76
C THR A 72 -0.40 0.46 2.51
N PHE A 73 -1.15 1.43 2.02
CA PHE A 73 -0.73 2.29 0.91
C PHE A 73 -0.66 3.74 1.33
N ILE A 74 0.23 4.48 0.69
CA ILE A 74 0.35 5.93 0.82
C ILE A 74 -0.10 6.55 -0.48
N VAL A 75 -1.09 7.43 -0.41
CA VAL A 75 -1.60 8.16 -1.58
C VAL A 75 -1.26 9.64 -1.47
N GLY A 76 -1.23 10.33 -2.60
CA GLY A 76 -0.86 11.74 -2.63
C GLY A 76 0.62 12.02 -2.42
N PHE A 77 1.48 11.00 -2.54
CA PHE A 77 2.93 11.18 -2.46
C PHE A 77 3.43 12.06 -3.60
N PRO A 78 4.45 12.91 -3.37
CA PRO A 78 4.97 13.80 -4.40
C PRO A 78 5.33 13.09 -5.70
N GLY A 79 4.79 13.57 -6.81
CA GLY A 79 5.00 13.00 -8.13
C GLY A 79 4.00 11.92 -8.53
N GLU A 80 3.03 11.58 -7.67
CA GLU A 80 1.96 10.66 -8.06
C GLU A 80 1.07 11.29 -9.11
N THR A 81 1.04 10.67 -10.31
CA THR A 81 0.16 11.09 -11.38
C THR A 81 -1.18 10.35 -11.29
N ASP A 82 -2.17 10.80 -12.07
CA ASP A 82 -3.45 10.09 -12.16
C ASP A 82 -3.28 8.66 -12.66
N ALA A 83 -2.34 8.44 -13.58
CA ALA A 83 -2.02 7.11 -14.06
C ALA A 83 -1.46 6.21 -12.95
N CYS A 84 -0.56 6.74 -12.11
CA CYS A 84 -0.04 6.01 -10.95
C CYS A 84 -1.14 5.65 -9.97
N PHE A 85 -2.03 6.58 -9.69
CA PHE A 85 -3.16 6.35 -8.79
C PHE A 85 -4.14 5.33 -9.34
N GLN A 86 -4.47 5.40 -10.63
CA GLN A 86 -5.34 4.41 -11.28
C GLN A 86 -4.73 3.01 -11.25
N THR A 87 -3.43 2.89 -11.47
CA THR A 87 -2.72 1.61 -11.36
C THR A 87 -2.86 1.02 -9.95
N LEU A 88 -2.72 1.84 -8.93
CA LEU A 88 -2.90 1.42 -7.54
C LEU A 88 -4.34 0.98 -7.27
N LEU A 89 -5.31 1.75 -7.75
CA LEU A 89 -6.73 1.45 -7.56
C LEU A 89 -7.12 0.12 -8.22
N GLU A 90 -6.67 -0.13 -9.43
CA GLU A 90 -6.88 -1.39 -10.13
C GLU A 90 -6.24 -2.57 -9.40
N PHE A 91 -5.02 -2.39 -8.93
CA PHE A 91 -4.31 -3.40 -8.15
C PHE A 91 -5.06 -3.78 -6.88
N VAL A 92 -5.56 -2.80 -6.15
CA VAL A 92 -6.36 -3.04 -4.94
C VAL A 92 -7.63 -3.83 -5.27
N ARG A 93 -8.31 -3.48 -6.36
CA ARG A 93 -9.52 -4.18 -6.79
C ARG A 93 -9.25 -5.62 -7.22
N GLU A 94 -8.14 -5.86 -7.92
CA GLU A 94 -7.76 -7.19 -8.38
C GLU A 94 -7.29 -8.10 -7.24
N THR A 95 -6.53 -7.54 -6.31
CA THR A 95 -5.87 -8.31 -5.26
C THR A 95 -6.83 -8.69 -4.12
N LYS A 96 -7.83 -7.86 -3.86
CA LYS A 96 -8.86 -8.11 -2.82
C LYS A 96 -8.25 -8.39 -1.46
N PHE A 97 -7.51 -7.42 -0.94
CA PHE A 97 -6.96 -7.52 0.41
C PHE A 97 -8.07 -7.62 1.45
N GLU A 98 -7.93 -8.50 2.42
CA GLU A 98 -8.89 -8.67 3.50
C GLU A 98 -8.86 -7.48 4.47
N ARG A 99 -7.67 -6.87 4.62
CA ARG A 99 -7.46 -5.67 5.43
C ARG A 99 -6.63 -4.66 4.65
N LEU A 100 -7.09 -3.43 4.61
CA LEU A 100 -6.44 -2.37 3.85
C LEU A 100 -6.40 -1.09 4.68
N GLY A 101 -5.19 -0.58 4.89
CA GLY A 101 -4.97 0.76 5.43
C GLY A 101 -4.52 1.70 4.34
N VAL A 102 -5.06 2.91 4.32
CA VAL A 102 -4.66 3.94 3.37
C VAL A 102 -4.33 5.21 4.14
N PHE A 103 -3.15 5.75 3.90
CA PHE A 103 -2.70 6.99 4.49
C PHE A 103 -2.50 8.04 3.41
N THR A 104 -2.94 9.25 3.67
CA THR A 104 -2.61 10.40 2.82
C THR A 104 -1.23 10.90 3.22
N TYR A 105 -0.38 11.12 2.22
CA TYR A 105 0.92 11.71 2.46
C TYR A 105 0.75 13.11 3.08
N SER A 106 1.52 13.37 4.12
CA SER A 106 1.59 14.67 4.76
C SER A 106 2.98 15.28 4.54
N GLN A 107 3.02 16.47 3.96
CA GLN A 107 4.28 17.17 3.72
C GLN A 107 4.89 17.64 5.05
N GLU A 108 6.09 17.17 5.32
CA GLU A 108 6.86 17.60 6.49
C GLU A 108 8.13 18.32 6.05
N GLU A 109 8.41 19.46 6.66
CA GLU A 109 9.63 20.23 6.40
C GLU A 109 10.87 19.41 6.80
N GLY A 110 11.94 19.57 6.04
CA GLY A 110 13.20 18.87 6.30
C GLY A 110 13.27 17.44 5.81
N THR A 111 12.17 16.83 5.37
CA THR A 111 12.19 15.51 4.79
C THR A 111 12.47 15.56 3.28
N ARG A 112 13.03 14.48 2.73
CA ARG A 112 13.24 14.36 1.28
C ARG A 112 11.92 14.47 0.52
N ALA A 113 10.90 13.77 0.99
CA ALA A 113 9.57 13.79 0.37
C ALA A 113 8.92 15.18 0.45
N GLY A 114 9.11 15.92 1.54
CA GLY A 114 8.61 17.29 1.69
C GLY A 114 9.22 18.28 0.74
N ARG A 115 10.40 17.98 0.17
CA ARG A 115 11.10 18.82 -0.81
C ARG A 115 10.81 18.43 -2.25
N MET A 116 10.12 17.33 -2.49
CA MET A 116 9.82 16.89 -3.85
C MET A 116 8.73 17.73 -4.49
N ALA A 117 8.84 17.92 -5.80
CA ALA A 117 7.79 18.54 -6.59
C ALA A 117 6.58 17.63 -6.74
N GLY A 118 5.42 18.19 -7.09
CA GLY A 118 4.22 17.40 -7.38
C GLY A 118 3.42 16.98 -6.15
N GLN A 119 3.38 17.83 -5.12
CA GLN A 119 2.53 17.59 -3.93
C GLN A 119 1.06 17.50 -4.32
N ILE A 120 0.35 16.45 -3.86
CA ILE A 120 -1.02 16.16 -4.22
C ILE A 120 -1.81 15.85 -2.94
N SER A 121 -3.11 16.14 -2.94
CA SER A 121 -4.00 15.85 -1.82
C SER A 121 -5.35 15.27 -2.29
N GLY A 122 -6.09 14.64 -1.40
CA GLY A 122 -7.50 14.31 -1.62
C GLY A 122 -7.82 12.98 -2.32
N ARG A 123 -6.89 12.03 -2.39
CA ARG A 123 -7.11 10.76 -3.10
C ARG A 123 -7.55 9.58 -2.23
N MET A 124 -7.53 9.74 -0.93
CA MET A 124 -7.78 8.63 0.02
C MET A 124 -9.19 8.04 -0.11
N GLU A 125 -10.16 8.87 -0.38
CA GLU A 125 -11.58 8.50 -0.41
C GLU A 125 -11.93 7.55 -1.55
N MET A 126 -11.26 7.67 -2.68
CA MET A 126 -11.51 6.82 -3.85
C MET A 126 -11.09 5.37 -3.64
N ILE A 127 -10.15 5.11 -2.75
CA ILE A 127 -9.65 3.76 -2.46
C ILE A 127 -10.50 3.06 -1.41
N SER A 128 -10.99 3.79 -0.42
CA SER A 128 -11.77 3.22 0.69
C SER A 128 -13.17 2.75 0.28
N GLY A 129 -13.67 3.22 -0.87
CA GLY A 129 -15.01 2.84 -1.35
C GLY A 129 -16.15 3.39 -0.51
N THR A 130 -15.88 4.18 0.50
CA THR A 130 -16.91 4.90 1.26
C THR A 130 -17.30 6.17 0.51
N PRO A 131 -18.61 6.43 0.32
CA PRO A 131 -19.01 7.72 -0.21
C PRO A 131 -18.54 8.80 0.76
N SER A 132 -17.67 9.67 0.29
CA SER A 132 -17.17 10.75 1.10
C SER A 132 -18.26 11.76 1.36
N ALA A 133 -18.33 12.24 2.59
CA ALA A 133 -18.98 13.50 2.84
C ALA A 133 -18.29 14.58 1.99
N PRO A 134 -19.03 15.49 1.38
CA PRO A 134 -18.40 16.57 0.63
C PRO A 134 -17.43 17.31 1.55
N PRO A 135 -16.25 17.69 1.03
CA PRO A 135 -15.30 18.43 1.84
C PRO A 135 -15.97 19.68 2.43
N PRO A 136 -15.62 20.03 3.65
CA PRO A 136 -16.14 21.27 4.22
C PRO A 136 -15.78 22.42 3.28
N PRO A 137 -16.67 23.39 3.13
CA PRO A 137 -16.38 24.53 2.26
C PRO A 137 -15.06 25.16 2.71
N MET A 138 -14.18 25.35 1.77
CA MET A 138 -12.94 26.06 2.02
C MET A 138 -13.27 27.39 2.68
N PRO A 139 -12.57 27.77 3.74
CA PRO A 139 -12.75 29.09 4.30
C PRO A 139 -12.52 30.11 3.17
N ARG A 140 -13.52 30.93 2.94
CA ARG A 140 -13.37 32.02 1.97
C ARG A 140 -12.15 32.83 2.40
N ALA A 141 -11.22 32.98 1.47
CA ALA A 141 -10.12 33.89 1.71
C ALA A 141 -10.73 35.25 2.04
N SER A 142 -10.52 35.70 3.28
CA SER A 142 -10.87 37.07 3.65
C SER A 142 -9.92 37.98 2.87
N THR A 143 -10.46 38.74 1.97
CA THR A 143 -9.77 39.85 1.34
C THR A 143 -9.48 40.93 2.36
#